data_d815d6f7108c8e34d39904c5784b7651
#
_entry.id   d815d6f7108c8e34d39904c5784b7651
#
_cell.length_a   1.000
_cell.length_b   1.000
_cell.length_c   1.000
_cell.angle_alpha   90.00
_cell.angle_beta   90.00
_cell.angle_gamma   90.00
#
_symmetry.space_group_name_H-M   'P 1'
#
loop_
_entity.id
_entity.type
_entity.pdbx_description
1 polymer ?
#
loop_
_entity_poly.entity_id
_entity_poly.type
_entity_poly.pdbx_seq_one_letter_code
_entity_poly.pdbx_strand_id
1 'polypeptide(L)'
;ADSLTGDRLGCFNLTLKGHGECVRFVKGFGVPLLVLGGGGYTIRNVARCWAYETSVVLDTPLGEDIPYNDYYEYYAPDFKLHLTPSMAMENLNEREELERTTQEVLENLSALKGAPSLTLQDVPPDWATRDAGAAADNADPDVRQMTDKDGAEKAEHPAEFEPKEGAMDTTD
;
A
#
# COMPACT_ATOMS: atom_id res chain seq x y z
N ALA A 1 4.60 2.56 -3.04
CA ALA A 1 4.96 2.95 -4.43
C ALA A 1 5.78 4.25 -4.47
N ASP A 2 6.47 4.57 -3.40
CA ASP A 2 7.39 5.72 -3.27
C ASP A 2 8.71 5.57 -4.06
N SER A 3 8.99 4.38 -4.56
CA SER A 3 10.06 4.10 -5.53
C SER A 3 9.76 4.56 -6.96
N LEU A 4 8.55 5.03 -7.24
CA LEU A 4 8.18 5.56 -8.56
C LEU A 4 8.88 6.87 -8.90
N THR A 5 9.11 7.04 -10.19
CA THR A 5 9.50 8.35 -10.74
C THR A 5 8.53 9.44 -10.32
N GLY A 6 9.06 10.61 -9.97
CA GLY A 6 8.27 11.77 -9.56
C GLY A 6 7.57 11.62 -8.20
N ASP A 7 7.98 10.64 -7.39
CA ASP A 7 7.50 10.59 -6.00
C ASP A 7 8.11 11.73 -5.17
N ARG A 8 7.35 12.17 -4.18
CA ARG A 8 7.75 13.27 -3.29
C ARG A 8 9.00 12.96 -2.46
N LEU A 9 9.26 11.70 -2.13
CA LEU A 9 10.49 11.31 -1.44
C LEU A 9 11.72 11.42 -2.33
N GLY A 10 11.57 11.24 -3.65
CA GLY A 10 12.62 11.50 -4.63
C GLY A 10 13.86 10.62 -4.54
N CYS A 11 13.76 9.45 -3.90
CA CYS A 11 14.91 8.55 -3.71
C CYS A 11 15.13 7.59 -4.86
N PHE A 12 14.07 7.26 -5.60
CA PHE A 12 14.07 6.30 -6.70
C PHE A 12 13.40 6.87 -7.95
N ASN A 13 13.63 6.23 -9.08
CA ASN A 13 13.12 6.69 -10.37
C ASN A 13 12.57 5.53 -11.22
N LEU A 14 11.86 4.59 -10.59
CA LEU A 14 11.30 3.43 -11.28
C LEU A 14 10.09 3.81 -12.12
N THR A 15 9.91 3.07 -13.23
CA THR A 15 8.70 3.21 -14.06
C THR A 15 7.57 2.33 -13.53
N LEU A 16 6.32 2.62 -13.94
CA LEU A 16 5.19 1.74 -13.68
C LEU A 16 5.44 0.33 -14.25
N LYS A 17 6.04 0.27 -15.43
CA LYS A 17 6.38 -1.03 -16.06
C LYS A 17 7.36 -1.81 -15.20
N GLY A 18 8.38 -1.16 -14.65
CA GLY A 18 9.34 -1.80 -13.73
C GLY A 18 8.65 -2.35 -12.48
N HIS A 19 7.74 -1.58 -11.88
CA HIS A 19 6.91 -2.04 -10.76
C HIS A 19 6.07 -3.26 -11.15
N GLY A 20 5.35 -3.19 -12.26
CA GLY A 20 4.51 -4.29 -12.74
C GLY A 20 5.32 -5.56 -13.09
N GLU A 21 6.58 -5.43 -13.56
CA GLU A 21 7.44 -6.59 -13.78
C GLU A 21 7.80 -7.31 -12.48
N CYS A 22 8.00 -6.57 -11.38
CA CYS A 22 8.20 -7.19 -10.06
C CYS A 22 6.98 -8.03 -9.65
N VAL A 23 5.78 -7.48 -9.82
CA VAL A 23 4.52 -8.19 -9.53
C VAL A 23 4.36 -9.41 -10.44
N ARG A 24 4.63 -9.26 -11.74
CA ARG A 24 4.56 -10.36 -12.72
C ARG A 24 5.52 -11.48 -12.39
N PHE A 25 6.73 -11.14 -11.99
CA PHE A 25 7.76 -12.11 -11.60
C PHE A 25 7.28 -12.95 -10.40
N VAL A 26 6.79 -12.29 -9.33
CA VAL A 26 6.31 -13.00 -8.14
C VAL A 26 5.06 -13.84 -8.46
N LYS A 27 4.11 -13.30 -9.24
CA LYS A 27 2.93 -14.04 -9.72
C LYS A 27 3.32 -15.29 -10.51
N GLY A 28 4.43 -15.23 -11.25
CA GLY A 28 4.92 -16.34 -12.08
C GLY A 28 5.27 -17.61 -11.31
N PHE A 29 5.45 -17.55 -9.99
CA PHE A 29 5.67 -18.75 -9.17
C PHE A 29 4.43 -19.61 -8.98
N GLY A 30 3.25 -19.12 -9.34
CA GLY A 30 1.99 -19.88 -9.29
C GLY A 30 1.53 -20.29 -7.89
N VAL A 31 1.97 -19.58 -6.85
CA VAL A 31 1.54 -19.75 -5.47
C VAL A 31 0.47 -18.73 -5.09
N PRO A 32 -0.35 -18.99 -4.05
CA PRO A 32 -1.28 -17.98 -3.55
C PRO A 32 -0.56 -16.67 -3.26
N LEU A 33 -1.07 -15.57 -3.80
CA LEU A 33 -0.43 -14.25 -3.74
C LEU A 33 -1.41 -13.24 -3.14
N LEU A 34 -0.96 -12.55 -2.10
CA LEU A 34 -1.63 -11.39 -1.53
C LEU A 34 -0.82 -10.13 -1.90
N VAL A 35 -1.44 -9.22 -2.64
CA VAL A 35 -0.82 -7.96 -3.05
C VAL A 35 -1.40 -6.83 -2.22
N LEU A 36 -0.54 -6.11 -1.53
CA LEU A 36 -0.92 -4.99 -0.66
C LEU A 36 -0.29 -3.70 -1.18
N GLY A 37 -1.03 -2.61 -1.05
CA GLY A 37 -0.49 -1.29 -1.28
C GLY A 37 0.45 -0.88 -0.13
N GLY A 38 1.43 -0.04 -0.44
CA GLY A 38 2.35 0.52 0.55
C GLY A 38 3.16 1.67 -0.06
N GLY A 39 3.40 2.71 0.72
CA GLY A 39 4.13 3.90 0.30
C GLY A 39 3.51 4.63 -0.90
N GLY A 40 4.17 5.70 -1.32
CA GLY A 40 3.74 6.53 -2.44
C GLY A 40 3.03 7.80 -1.98
N TYR A 41 3.67 8.95 -2.29
CA TYR A 41 3.29 10.25 -1.72
C TYR A 41 2.97 11.29 -2.79
N THR A 42 3.07 10.91 -4.06
CA THR A 42 2.49 11.65 -5.18
C THR A 42 1.23 10.91 -5.64
N ILE A 43 0.09 11.22 -5.03
CA ILE A 43 -1.16 10.44 -5.06
C ILE A 43 -1.55 10.03 -6.49
N ARG A 44 -1.51 10.96 -7.45
CA ARG A 44 -1.87 10.69 -8.84
C ARG A 44 -0.97 9.62 -9.50
N ASN A 45 0.30 9.54 -9.09
CA ASN A 45 1.25 8.56 -9.62
C ASN A 45 1.02 7.20 -8.98
N VAL A 46 0.70 7.19 -7.68
CA VAL A 46 0.35 5.96 -6.94
C VAL A 46 -0.91 5.32 -7.51
N ALA A 47 -1.94 6.12 -7.79
CA ALA A 47 -3.17 5.61 -8.40
C ALA A 47 -2.90 4.93 -9.75
N ARG A 48 -2.07 5.55 -10.60
CA ARG A 48 -1.61 4.94 -11.87
C ARG A 48 -0.89 3.61 -11.64
N CYS A 49 0.04 3.58 -10.67
CA CYS A 49 0.84 2.40 -10.35
C CYS A 49 -0.03 1.24 -9.89
N TRP A 50 -0.87 1.46 -8.90
CA TRP A 50 -1.72 0.41 -8.36
C TRP A 50 -2.77 -0.08 -9.35
N ALA A 51 -3.30 0.81 -10.22
CA ALA A 51 -4.15 0.40 -11.32
C ALA A 51 -3.40 -0.53 -12.29
N TYR A 52 -2.16 -0.17 -12.66
CA TYR A 52 -1.34 -0.98 -13.54
C TYR A 52 -0.95 -2.32 -12.91
N GLU A 53 -0.52 -2.35 -11.65
CA GLU A 53 -0.20 -3.57 -10.92
C GLU A 53 -1.43 -4.49 -10.80
N THR A 54 -2.60 -3.91 -10.52
CA THR A 54 -3.87 -4.66 -10.51
C THR A 54 -4.14 -5.29 -11.88
N SER A 55 -3.90 -4.57 -12.95
CA SER A 55 -4.06 -5.08 -14.31
C SER A 55 -3.13 -6.27 -14.60
N VAL A 56 -1.89 -6.22 -14.08
CA VAL A 56 -0.92 -7.32 -14.17
C VAL A 56 -1.40 -8.55 -13.39
N VAL A 57 -1.95 -8.34 -12.18
CA VAL A 57 -2.50 -9.43 -11.37
C VAL A 57 -3.66 -10.12 -12.06
N LEU A 58 -4.53 -9.34 -12.71
CA LEU A 58 -5.74 -9.83 -13.40
C LEU A 58 -5.48 -10.29 -14.85
N ASP A 59 -4.25 -10.18 -15.36
CA ASP A 59 -3.92 -10.41 -16.79
C ASP A 59 -4.81 -9.60 -17.76
N THR A 60 -5.21 -8.42 -17.34
CA THR A 60 -6.10 -7.55 -18.11
C THR A 60 -5.35 -6.30 -18.54
N PRO A 61 -4.95 -6.17 -19.81
CA PRO A 61 -4.18 -5.02 -20.26
C PRO A 61 -5.01 -3.73 -20.18
N LEU A 62 -4.38 -2.66 -19.72
CA LEU A 62 -4.93 -1.31 -19.73
C LEU A 62 -4.45 -0.53 -20.95
N GLY A 63 -5.29 0.38 -21.45
CA GLY A 63 -4.90 1.36 -22.44
C GLY A 63 -3.92 2.39 -21.86
N GLU A 64 -3.24 3.11 -22.75
CA GLU A 64 -2.34 4.20 -22.33
C GLU A 64 -3.07 5.44 -21.85
N ASP A 65 -4.24 5.71 -22.41
CA ASP A 65 -5.05 6.88 -22.07
C ASP A 65 -5.89 6.59 -20.83
N ILE A 66 -5.85 7.50 -19.87
CA ILE A 66 -6.71 7.43 -18.69
C ILE A 66 -8.13 7.80 -19.13
N PRO A 67 -9.14 6.95 -18.89
CA PRO A 67 -10.52 7.27 -19.23
C PRO A 67 -11.02 8.45 -18.39
N TYR A 68 -11.95 9.23 -18.99
CA TYR A 68 -12.56 10.34 -18.28
C TYR A 68 -13.27 9.85 -17.01
N ASN A 69 -12.98 10.51 -15.89
CA ASN A 69 -13.56 10.24 -14.57
C ASN A 69 -13.54 11.51 -13.72
N ASP A 70 -14.12 11.46 -12.52
CA ASP A 70 -14.23 12.62 -11.63
C ASP A 70 -12.88 13.21 -11.19
N TYR A 71 -11.79 12.44 -11.29
CA TYR A 71 -10.44 12.86 -10.95
C TYR A 71 -9.55 13.11 -12.17
N TYR A 72 -10.13 13.16 -13.37
CA TYR A 72 -9.38 13.23 -14.62
C TYR A 72 -8.37 14.37 -14.66
N GLU A 73 -8.76 15.54 -14.19
CA GLU A 73 -7.93 16.76 -14.17
C GLU A 73 -6.64 16.61 -13.34
N TYR A 74 -6.62 15.72 -12.36
CA TYR A 74 -5.42 15.44 -11.57
C TYR A 74 -4.31 14.75 -12.38
N TYR A 75 -4.65 14.18 -13.52
CA TYR A 75 -3.71 13.47 -14.39
C TYR A 75 -3.15 14.33 -15.52
N ALA A 76 -3.45 15.64 -15.50
CA ALA A 76 -2.88 16.59 -16.45
C ALA A 76 -1.33 16.64 -16.34
N PRO A 77 -0.60 17.06 -17.41
CA PRO A 77 -1.13 17.53 -18.68
C PRO A 77 -1.32 16.43 -19.74
N ASP A 78 -0.78 15.25 -19.55
CA ASP A 78 -0.70 14.19 -20.56
C ASP A 78 -1.85 13.17 -20.51
N PHE A 79 -2.51 13.05 -19.36
CA PHE A 79 -3.61 12.12 -19.12
C PHE A 79 -3.29 10.66 -19.46
N LYS A 80 -2.00 10.30 -19.35
CA LYS A 80 -1.50 8.96 -19.67
C LYS A 80 -1.33 8.11 -18.41
N LEU A 81 -1.48 6.81 -18.57
CA LEU A 81 -1.23 5.83 -17.51
C LEU A 81 0.25 5.79 -17.15
N HIS A 82 1.11 5.70 -18.17
CA HIS A 82 2.55 5.57 -17.97
C HIS A 82 3.21 6.93 -17.82
N LEU A 83 4.02 7.05 -16.76
CA LEU A 83 4.83 8.23 -16.48
C LEU A 83 6.13 8.19 -17.27
N THR A 84 6.57 9.36 -17.71
CA THR A 84 7.93 9.52 -18.25
C THR A 84 8.90 9.66 -17.08
N PRO A 85 9.94 8.80 -16.98
CA PRO A 85 10.94 8.92 -15.93
C PRO A 85 11.64 10.27 -15.94
N SER A 86 11.98 10.77 -14.74
CA SER A 86 12.76 11.99 -14.61
C SER A 86 14.16 11.80 -15.19
N MET A 87 14.54 12.65 -16.13
CA MET A 87 15.91 12.65 -16.69
C MET A 87 16.92 13.43 -15.80
N ALA A 88 16.43 14.05 -14.74
CA ALA A 88 17.28 14.80 -13.81
C ALA A 88 17.99 13.91 -12.76
N MET A 89 17.55 12.66 -12.64
CA MET A 89 18.15 11.69 -11.72
C MET A 89 19.13 10.80 -12.49
N GLU A 90 20.39 10.87 -12.10
CA GLU A 90 21.44 10.02 -12.66
C GLU A 90 21.31 8.59 -12.10
N ASN A 91 21.53 7.61 -12.97
CA ASN A 91 21.60 6.22 -12.54
C ASN A 91 23.04 5.89 -12.10
N LEU A 92 23.23 5.77 -10.79
CA LEU A 92 24.51 5.44 -10.17
C LEU A 92 24.72 3.94 -9.95
N ASN A 93 23.79 3.09 -10.41
CA ASN A 93 23.93 1.65 -10.30
C ASN A 93 24.88 1.14 -11.39
N GLU A 94 26.12 0.89 -11.03
CA GLU A 94 27.10 0.28 -11.92
C GLU A 94 26.89 -1.23 -12.01
N ARG A 95 27.25 -1.79 -13.15
CA ARG A 95 27.02 -3.21 -13.44
C ARG A 95 27.79 -4.11 -12.45
N GLU A 96 29.03 -3.79 -12.19
CA GLU A 96 29.88 -4.55 -11.28
C GLU A 96 29.31 -4.55 -9.85
N GLU A 97 28.75 -3.43 -9.44
CA GLU A 97 28.11 -3.30 -8.12
C GLU A 97 26.85 -4.17 -8.02
N LEU A 98 26.02 -4.17 -9.06
CA LEU A 98 24.83 -5.01 -9.11
C LEU A 98 25.16 -6.50 -9.14
N GLU A 99 26.20 -6.90 -9.89
CA GLU A 99 26.67 -8.27 -9.95
C GLU A 99 27.22 -8.72 -8.58
N ARG A 100 28.00 -7.87 -7.91
CA ARG A 100 28.52 -8.15 -6.56
C ARG A 100 27.38 -8.32 -5.56
N THR A 101 26.43 -7.40 -5.53
CA THR A 101 25.28 -7.47 -4.62
C THR A 101 24.44 -8.72 -4.89
N THR A 102 24.24 -9.07 -6.16
CA THR A 102 23.52 -10.30 -6.53
C THR A 102 24.25 -11.54 -6.02
N GLN A 103 25.56 -11.60 -6.19
CA GLN A 103 26.37 -12.72 -5.71
C GLN A 103 26.30 -12.86 -4.18
N GLU A 104 26.43 -11.76 -3.46
CA GLU A 104 26.34 -11.75 -1.99
C GLU A 104 24.96 -12.24 -1.51
N VAL A 105 23.87 -11.78 -2.14
CA VAL A 105 22.51 -12.24 -1.82
C VAL A 105 22.36 -13.74 -2.07
N LEU A 106 22.84 -14.24 -3.21
CA LEU A 106 22.76 -15.66 -3.54
C LEU A 106 23.59 -16.53 -2.57
N GLU A 107 24.77 -16.06 -2.16
CA GLU A 107 25.58 -16.75 -1.14
C GLU A 107 24.85 -16.81 0.20
N ASN A 108 24.27 -15.70 0.65
CA ASN A 108 23.49 -15.65 1.87
C ASN A 108 22.27 -16.58 1.81
N LEU A 109 21.56 -16.61 0.68
CA LEU A 109 20.42 -17.51 0.48
C LEU A 109 20.84 -18.97 0.47
N SER A 110 22.01 -19.32 -0.10
CA SER A 110 22.52 -20.68 -0.12
C SER A 110 22.88 -21.22 1.26
N ALA A 111 23.19 -20.32 2.21
CA ALA A 111 23.47 -20.68 3.60
C ALA A 111 22.21 -20.98 4.43
N LEU A 112 21.02 -20.67 3.91
CA LEU A 112 19.76 -20.98 4.59
C LEU A 112 19.52 -22.49 4.60
N LYS A 113 19.30 -23.07 5.80
CA LYS A 113 19.07 -24.51 6.00
C LYS A 113 17.65 -24.98 5.69
N GLY A 114 16.78 -24.09 5.23
CA GLY A 114 15.39 -24.38 4.88
C GLY A 114 14.61 -23.08 4.64
N ALA A 115 13.42 -23.21 4.05
CA ALA A 115 12.53 -22.07 3.94
C ALA A 115 12.14 -21.59 5.34
N PRO A 116 12.19 -20.29 5.64
CA PRO A 116 11.70 -19.75 6.90
C PRO A 116 10.16 -19.81 6.91
N SER A 117 9.63 -21.01 7.14
CA SER A 117 8.21 -21.21 7.37
C SER A 117 7.98 -21.41 8.85
N LEU A 118 7.28 -20.48 9.48
CA LEU A 118 6.69 -20.72 10.78
C LEU A 118 5.45 -21.59 10.57
N THR A 119 5.59 -22.88 10.77
CA THR A 119 4.43 -23.73 10.93
C THR A 119 3.83 -23.37 12.28
N LEU A 120 2.65 -22.79 12.32
CA LEU A 120 1.84 -22.68 13.52
C LEU A 120 1.47 -24.11 13.95
N GLN A 121 2.32 -24.73 14.77
CA GLN A 121 2.08 -26.09 15.26
C GLN A 121 1.09 -26.11 16.43
N ASP A 122 1.03 -25.00 17.18
CA ASP A 122 0.12 -24.85 18.31
C ASP A 122 -0.71 -23.58 18.16
N VAL A 123 -2.02 -23.73 18.18
CA VAL A 123 -2.94 -22.60 18.33
C VAL A 123 -2.76 -22.06 19.75
N PRO A 124 -2.53 -20.75 19.97
CA PRO A 124 -2.42 -20.21 21.30
C PRO A 124 -3.61 -20.64 22.16
N PRO A 125 -3.41 -21.05 23.43
CA PRO A 125 -4.49 -21.57 24.28
C PRO A 125 -5.70 -20.64 24.37
N ASP A 126 -5.46 -19.34 24.35
CA ASP A 126 -6.48 -18.28 24.42
C ASP A 126 -7.39 -18.27 23.18
N TRP A 127 -6.94 -18.82 22.06
CA TRP A 127 -7.73 -18.96 20.85
C TRP A 127 -8.64 -20.17 20.88
N ALA A 128 -8.16 -21.26 21.50
CA ALA A 128 -8.93 -22.50 21.65
C ALA A 128 -10.02 -22.39 22.72
N THR A 129 -9.92 -21.45 23.66
CA THR A 129 -10.88 -21.22 24.74
C THR A 129 -11.91 -20.11 24.45
N ARG A 130 -11.78 -19.41 23.32
CA ARG A 130 -12.87 -18.54 22.87
C ARG A 130 -14.01 -19.44 22.42
N ASP A 131 -14.98 -19.60 23.32
CA ASP A 131 -16.23 -20.26 23.00
C ASP A 131 -16.80 -19.68 21.71
N ALA A 132 -16.87 -20.52 20.67
CA ALA A 132 -17.49 -20.18 19.42
C ALA A 132 -18.99 -19.83 19.55
N GLY A 133 -19.55 -19.96 20.78
CA GLY A 133 -20.92 -19.63 21.11
C GLY A 133 -21.13 -18.24 21.69
N ALA A 134 -20.06 -17.49 22.02
CA ALA A 134 -20.17 -16.15 22.59
C ALA A 134 -19.94 -15.02 21.58
N ALA A 135 -19.67 -15.32 20.31
CA ALA A 135 -19.70 -14.32 19.28
C ALA A 135 -21.15 -13.88 19.09
N ALA A 136 -21.51 -12.77 19.70
CA ALA A 136 -22.78 -12.12 19.44
C ALA A 136 -22.87 -11.86 17.93
N ASP A 137 -23.80 -12.51 17.26
CA ASP A 137 -24.04 -12.45 15.82
C ASP A 137 -24.37 -11.05 15.28
N ASN A 138 -24.28 -9.99 16.11
CA ASN A 138 -24.62 -8.63 15.78
C ASN A 138 -23.67 -7.58 16.40
N ALA A 139 -22.41 -7.91 16.66
CA ALA A 139 -21.48 -6.91 17.10
C ALA A 139 -21.05 -6.07 15.88
N ASP A 140 -21.47 -4.82 15.84
CA ASP A 140 -20.96 -3.82 14.90
C ASP A 140 -19.44 -3.72 15.06
N PRO A 141 -18.64 -4.00 14.01
CA PRO A 141 -17.18 -3.98 14.11
C PRO A 141 -16.61 -2.61 14.49
N ASP A 142 -17.38 -1.53 14.32
CA ASP A 142 -16.97 -0.18 14.65
C ASP A 142 -17.30 0.21 16.11
N VAL A 143 -18.04 -0.64 16.84
CA VAL A 143 -18.33 -0.40 18.24
C VAL A 143 -17.31 -1.11 19.14
N ARG A 144 -16.48 -0.34 19.81
CA ARG A 144 -15.52 -0.86 20.80
C ARG A 144 -16.27 -1.46 22.00
N GLN A 145 -16.24 -2.77 22.14
CA GLN A 145 -16.78 -3.46 23.31
C GLN A 145 -15.87 -3.17 24.52
N MET A 146 -16.37 -2.43 25.50
CA MET A 146 -15.68 -2.24 26.78
C MET A 146 -15.89 -3.49 27.62
N THR A 147 -14.81 -4.18 27.93
CA THR A 147 -14.88 -5.29 28.91
C THR A 147 -14.91 -4.73 30.31
N ASP A 148 -15.73 -5.33 31.19
CA ASP A 148 -15.93 -4.91 32.60
C ASP A 148 -14.65 -4.94 33.48
N LYS A 149 -13.49 -5.19 32.90
CA LYS A 149 -12.20 -5.22 33.60
C LYS A 149 -11.41 -3.92 33.52
N ASP A 150 -11.79 -3.01 32.67
CA ASP A 150 -11.17 -1.70 32.59
C ASP A 150 -11.94 -0.73 33.46
N GLY A 151 -11.62 -0.70 34.75
CA GLY A 151 -12.14 0.26 35.73
C GLY A 151 -11.72 1.72 35.43
N ALA A 152 -11.80 2.14 34.19
CA ALA A 152 -11.58 3.50 33.74
C ALA A 152 -12.91 4.27 33.82
N GLU A 153 -12.91 5.32 34.63
CA GLU A 153 -13.96 6.33 34.70
C GLU A 153 -14.46 6.71 33.30
N LYS A 154 -15.79 6.79 33.17
CA LYS A 154 -16.45 7.33 31.98
C LYS A 154 -15.91 8.71 31.69
N ALA A 155 -15.03 8.82 30.73
CA ALA A 155 -14.73 10.10 30.13
C ALA A 155 -15.99 10.56 29.38
N GLU A 156 -16.65 11.59 29.94
CA GLU A 156 -17.71 12.28 29.22
C GLU A 156 -17.16 12.81 27.90
N HIS A 157 -17.82 12.46 26.81
CA HIS A 157 -17.54 13.01 25.49
C HIS A 157 -17.59 14.54 25.57
N PRO A 158 -16.59 15.27 25.11
CA PRO A 158 -16.72 16.72 24.94
C PRO A 158 -17.80 16.98 23.90
N ALA A 159 -18.70 17.88 24.28
CA ALA A 159 -19.83 18.31 23.46
C ALA A 159 -19.46 18.67 22.04
N GLU A 160 -20.39 18.40 21.15
CA GLU A 160 -20.39 18.72 19.73
C GLU A 160 -19.84 20.13 19.46
N PHE A 161 -18.91 20.19 18.55
CA PHE A 161 -18.37 21.45 18.03
C PHE A 161 -19.39 22.05 17.08
N GLU A 162 -20.22 22.99 17.59
CA GLU A 162 -21.04 23.81 16.73
C GLU A 162 -20.16 24.86 16.03
N PRO A 163 -20.19 24.95 14.69
CA PRO A 163 -19.50 26.02 13.99
C PRO A 163 -20.24 27.34 14.26
N LYS A 164 -19.57 28.29 14.89
CA LYS A 164 -20.05 29.65 15.00
C LYS A 164 -20.14 30.28 13.61
N GLU A 165 -21.34 30.58 13.15
CA GLU A 165 -21.56 31.46 12.00
C GLU A 165 -20.90 32.81 12.26
N GLY A 166 -19.86 33.10 11.50
CA GLY A 166 -19.20 34.41 11.50
C GLY A 166 -20.12 35.42 10.83
N ALA A 167 -20.58 36.38 11.61
CA ALA A 167 -21.25 37.56 11.10
C ALA A 167 -20.34 38.30 10.10
N MET A 168 -20.78 38.45 8.85
CA MET A 168 -20.24 39.41 7.89
C MET A 168 -20.52 40.82 8.42
N ASP A 169 -19.49 41.51 8.82
CA ASP A 169 -19.57 42.95 9.07
C ASP A 169 -19.39 43.67 7.73
N THR A 170 -20.47 44.30 7.30
CA THR A 170 -20.50 45.19 6.14
C THR A 170 -20.44 46.61 6.66
N THR A 171 -19.27 47.23 6.61
CA THR A 171 -19.17 48.71 6.61
C THR A 171 -17.93 49.19 5.89
N ASP A 172 -18.19 50.01 4.84
CA ASP A 172 -17.39 50.98 4.11
C ASP A 172 -16.17 50.49 3.32
#